data_2cd56317d126d91325e1718984b3c502
#
_entry.id   2cd56317d126d91325e1718984b3c502
#
_cell.length_a   1.000
_cell.length_b   1.000
_cell.length_c   1.000
_cell.angle_alpha   90.00
_cell.angle_beta   90.00
_cell.angle_gamma   90.00
#
_symmetry.space_group_name_H-M   'P 1'
#
loop_
_entity.id
_entity.type
_entity.pdbx_description
1 polymer ?
#
loop_
_entity_poly.entity_id
_entity_poly.type
_entity_poly.pdbx_seq_one_letter_code
_entity_poly.pdbx_strand_id
1 'polypeptide(L)'
;MNLLNLLNPLNLFRTESKDTTPEGLTLNPEPDNPIPGHYFITERNEPIVSEIITAGNPILKAVAAPVTAFDKKLKFLILDMKKTLYEANGVGLAAPQIAVSKRIFVADDGESGFEAYINPEWQPDGDEMATDSEGCLSVPGLFGEVTRYARVIVRYQDIHGKKKVKKASGLLARCIQHETDHLNGILFIEKAISLHKGPKDEE
;
A
#
# COMPACT_ATOMS: atom_id res chain seq x y z
N MET A 1 -19.38 16.42 -19.54
CA MET A 1 -17.97 16.80 -19.48
C MET A 1 -17.29 15.75 -18.63
N ASN A 2 -16.43 14.91 -19.22
CA ASN A 2 -15.93 13.67 -18.61
C ASN A 2 -14.70 13.98 -17.74
N LEU A 3 -14.78 13.68 -16.45
CA LEU A 3 -13.74 13.90 -15.43
C LEU A 3 -12.49 13.01 -15.60
N LEU A 4 -12.41 12.22 -16.66
CA LEU A 4 -11.35 11.24 -16.92
C LEU A 4 -10.03 11.81 -17.48
N ASN A 5 -9.98 13.13 -17.78
CA ASN A 5 -8.81 13.74 -18.43
C ASN A 5 -7.84 14.49 -17.49
N LEU A 6 -8.05 14.48 -16.19
CA LEU A 6 -7.21 15.26 -15.24
C LEU A 6 -6.15 14.44 -14.49
N LEU A 7 -6.07 13.14 -14.71
CA LEU A 7 -5.10 12.26 -14.01
C LEU A 7 -4.17 11.56 -15.00
N ASN A 8 -3.49 12.32 -15.88
CA ASN A 8 -2.39 11.76 -16.66
C ASN A 8 -1.06 12.01 -15.92
N PRO A 9 -0.45 11.01 -15.27
CA PRO A 9 0.81 11.18 -14.53
C PRO A 9 2.03 11.40 -15.43
N LEU A 10 1.87 11.37 -16.78
CA LEU A 10 2.96 11.46 -17.74
C LEU A 10 3.54 12.87 -17.94
N ASN A 11 2.86 13.93 -17.45
CA ASN A 11 3.33 15.30 -17.66
C ASN A 11 4.37 15.81 -16.65
N LEU A 12 4.75 15.02 -15.66
CA LEU A 12 5.71 15.47 -14.62
C LEU A 12 7.19 15.18 -14.93
N PHE A 13 7.50 14.49 -16.04
CA PHE A 13 8.88 14.07 -16.33
C PHE A 13 9.30 14.18 -17.82
N ARG A 14 8.90 15.25 -18.51
CA ARG A 14 9.41 15.51 -19.86
C ARG A 14 10.65 16.42 -19.79
N THR A 15 11.83 15.83 -19.71
CA THR A 15 13.08 16.46 -20.08
C THR A 15 13.67 15.69 -21.27
N GLU A 16 13.84 16.38 -22.38
CA GLU A 16 14.48 15.86 -23.59
C GLU A 16 15.95 15.53 -23.30
N SER A 17 16.40 14.32 -23.61
CA SER A 17 17.81 14.03 -23.76
C SER A 17 18.04 13.12 -24.97
N LYS A 18 19.02 13.56 -25.75
CA LYS A 18 19.46 13.01 -27.03
C LYS A 18 19.97 11.58 -26.90
N ASP A 19 19.60 10.81 -27.92
CA ASP A 19 20.00 9.45 -28.23
C ASP A 19 21.53 9.33 -28.42
N THR A 20 22.14 8.38 -27.69
CA THR A 20 23.41 7.76 -28.05
C THR A 20 23.47 6.35 -27.46
N THR A 21 23.22 5.35 -28.29
CA THR A 21 23.35 3.93 -27.98
C THR A 21 24.84 3.53 -28.02
N PRO A 22 25.37 2.81 -27.02
CA PRO A 22 26.53 1.93 -27.21
C PRO A 22 26.07 0.48 -27.35
N GLU A 23 26.54 -0.15 -28.40
CA GLU A 23 26.42 -1.58 -28.69
C GLU A 23 27.16 -2.43 -27.65
N GLY A 24 26.58 -3.57 -27.30
CA GLY A 24 27.29 -4.70 -26.69
C GLY A 24 27.05 -4.92 -25.19
N LEU A 25 25.86 -5.41 -24.81
CA LEU A 25 25.71 -6.11 -23.52
C LEU A 25 25.05 -7.48 -23.79
N THR A 26 25.83 -8.54 -23.56
CA THR A 26 25.35 -9.92 -23.58
C THR A 26 24.43 -10.16 -22.37
N LEU A 27 23.20 -10.57 -22.65
CA LEU A 27 22.22 -10.99 -21.65
C LEU A 27 22.69 -12.27 -20.97
N ASN A 28 22.93 -12.22 -19.67
CA ASN A 28 22.99 -13.43 -18.84
C ASN A 28 21.58 -14.00 -18.68
N PRO A 29 21.41 -15.34 -18.71
CA PRO A 29 20.11 -15.97 -18.54
C PRO A 29 19.56 -15.69 -17.14
N GLU A 30 18.25 -15.43 -17.09
CA GLU A 30 17.49 -15.22 -15.83
C GLU A 30 17.64 -16.43 -14.91
N PRO A 31 17.83 -16.24 -13.61
CA PRO A 31 17.71 -17.32 -12.65
C PRO A 31 16.23 -17.67 -12.45
N ASP A 32 15.84 -18.88 -12.82
CA ASP A 32 14.57 -19.52 -12.55
C ASP A 32 14.38 -19.70 -11.03
N ASN A 33 14.03 -18.69 -10.31
CA ASN A 33 13.29 -18.68 -9.04
C ASN A 33 13.44 -17.32 -8.33
N PRO A 34 12.43 -16.46 -8.27
CA PRO A 34 12.55 -15.22 -7.51
C PRO A 34 12.56 -15.53 -6.01
N ILE A 35 13.66 -15.18 -5.36
CA ILE A 35 13.76 -15.21 -3.89
C ILE A 35 12.65 -14.30 -3.33
N PRO A 36 11.75 -14.80 -2.45
CA PRO A 36 10.71 -13.97 -1.85
C PRO A 36 11.33 -12.79 -1.11
N GLY A 37 10.94 -11.56 -1.47
CA GLY A 37 11.42 -10.33 -0.84
C GLY A 37 12.39 -9.48 -1.67
N HIS A 38 12.80 -9.91 -2.87
CA HIS A 38 13.54 -9.05 -3.79
C HIS A 38 12.59 -8.37 -4.77
N TYR A 39 12.21 -7.15 -4.46
CA TYR A 39 11.54 -6.26 -5.39
C TYR A 39 12.58 -5.76 -6.41
N PHE A 40 12.65 -6.42 -7.57
CA PHE A 40 13.51 -6.00 -8.67
C PHE A 40 12.91 -4.77 -9.33
N ILE A 41 13.44 -3.60 -9.03
CA ILE A 41 13.24 -2.45 -9.88
C ILE A 41 14.21 -2.61 -11.06
N THR A 42 13.77 -3.36 -12.07
CA THR A 42 14.34 -3.25 -13.41
C THR A 42 14.18 -1.80 -13.87
N GLU A 43 14.96 -1.36 -14.86
CA GLU A 43 14.83 -0.03 -15.46
C GLU A 43 13.48 0.12 -16.17
N ARG A 44 12.41 0.22 -15.39
CA ARG A 44 11.04 0.42 -15.85
C ARG A 44 10.74 1.90 -15.94
N ASN A 45 10.02 2.27 -16.97
CA ASN A 45 9.54 3.64 -17.15
C ASN A 45 8.07 3.81 -16.68
N GLU A 46 7.35 2.69 -16.38
CA GLU A 46 5.94 2.71 -16.01
C GLU A 46 5.65 1.88 -14.75
N PRO A 47 4.66 2.31 -13.94
CA PRO A 47 4.18 1.53 -12.80
C PRO A 47 3.50 0.24 -13.25
N ILE A 48 3.62 -0.82 -12.45
CA ILE A 48 2.93 -2.10 -12.67
C ILE A 48 1.88 -2.36 -11.59
N VAL A 49 0.94 -3.25 -11.89
CA VAL A 49 0.08 -3.88 -10.88
C VAL A 49 0.87 -5.02 -10.27
N SER A 50 1.04 -5.00 -8.95
CA SER A 50 1.73 -6.06 -8.21
C SER A 50 0.74 -7.14 -7.81
N GLU A 51 1.20 -8.39 -7.73
CA GLU A 51 0.43 -9.47 -7.15
C GLU A 51 0.21 -9.23 -5.65
N ILE A 52 -1.03 -9.41 -5.19
CA ILE A 52 -1.38 -9.32 -3.77
C ILE A 52 -1.29 -10.73 -3.16
N ILE A 53 -0.37 -10.92 -2.22
CA ILE A 53 -0.22 -12.18 -1.50
C ILE A 53 -1.33 -12.35 -0.45
N THR A 54 -1.76 -13.61 -0.25
CA THR A 54 -2.88 -13.93 0.64
C THR A 54 -2.43 -14.51 1.98
N ALA A 55 -3.35 -14.53 2.94
CA ALA A 55 -3.16 -15.11 4.27
C ALA A 55 -2.58 -16.53 4.17
N GLY A 56 -1.59 -16.82 5.01
CA GLY A 56 -0.74 -18.02 4.94
C GLY A 56 0.68 -17.70 4.45
N ASN A 57 0.89 -16.62 3.69
CA ASN A 57 2.23 -16.19 3.34
C ASN A 57 2.96 -15.61 4.58
N PRO A 58 4.18 -16.08 4.92
CA PRO A 58 4.89 -15.67 6.14
C PRO A 58 5.25 -14.17 6.16
N ILE A 59 5.36 -13.50 5.01
CA ILE A 59 5.64 -12.06 4.93
C ILE A 59 4.54 -11.25 5.62
N LEU A 60 3.28 -11.68 5.52
CA LEU A 60 2.14 -11.01 6.16
C LEU A 60 2.15 -11.13 7.70
N LYS A 61 2.99 -11.99 8.26
CA LYS A 61 3.16 -12.21 9.69
C LYS A 61 4.46 -11.61 10.25
N ALA A 62 5.29 -11.07 9.37
CA ALA A 62 6.55 -10.45 9.76
C ALA A 62 6.37 -8.96 10.05
N VAL A 63 7.13 -8.44 11.02
CA VAL A 63 7.21 -6.99 11.24
C VAL A 63 8.02 -6.36 10.11
N ALA A 64 7.42 -5.40 9.44
CA ALA A 64 8.04 -4.72 8.31
C ALA A 64 9.19 -3.79 8.75
N ALA A 65 10.27 -3.79 7.98
CA ALA A 65 11.45 -2.97 8.24
C ALA A 65 11.20 -1.48 7.93
N PRO A 66 11.77 -0.54 8.69
CA PRO A 66 11.66 0.88 8.39
C PRO A 66 12.31 1.23 7.04
N VAL A 67 11.79 2.27 6.40
CA VAL A 67 12.37 2.89 5.21
C VAL A 67 13.46 3.87 5.66
N THR A 68 14.66 3.70 5.12
CA THR A 68 15.80 4.57 5.42
C THR A 68 16.29 5.38 4.22
N ALA A 69 15.92 4.98 3.00
CA ALA A 69 16.27 5.64 1.76
C ALA A 69 15.03 6.18 1.02
N PHE A 70 15.05 7.46 0.68
CA PHE A 70 13.97 8.17 -0.03
C PHE A 70 14.41 8.48 -1.47
N ASP A 71 14.67 7.42 -2.21
CA ASP A 71 15.24 7.44 -3.55
C ASP A 71 14.19 7.22 -4.67
N LYS A 72 14.66 7.08 -5.89
CA LYS A 72 13.83 6.77 -7.07
C LYS A 72 13.12 5.42 -6.92
N LYS A 73 13.74 4.43 -6.25
CA LYS A 73 13.16 3.10 -6.05
C LYS A 73 11.92 3.17 -5.17
N LEU A 74 12.00 3.94 -4.07
CA LEU A 74 10.86 4.17 -3.20
C LEU A 74 9.69 4.83 -3.96
N LYS A 75 9.99 5.83 -4.81
CA LYS A 75 8.95 6.50 -5.62
C LYS A 75 8.25 5.55 -6.57
N PHE A 76 9.01 4.67 -7.25
CA PHE A 76 8.42 3.66 -8.12
C PHE A 76 7.57 2.64 -7.35
N LEU A 77 8.05 2.18 -6.18
CA LEU A 77 7.28 1.29 -5.33
C LEU A 77 5.92 1.91 -4.94
N ILE A 78 5.90 3.18 -4.56
CA ILE A 78 4.66 3.88 -4.22
C ILE A 78 3.73 4.00 -5.44
N LEU A 79 4.27 4.20 -6.64
CA LEU A 79 3.48 4.24 -7.87
C LEU A 79 2.88 2.86 -8.22
N ASP A 80 3.64 1.78 -8.01
CA ASP A 80 3.14 0.41 -8.16
C ASP A 80 2.04 0.11 -7.14
N MET A 81 2.26 0.48 -5.88
CA MET A 81 1.24 0.35 -4.82
C MET A 81 -0.02 1.12 -5.14
N LYS A 82 0.11 2.36 -5.65
CA LYS A 82 -1.03 3.16 -6.09
C LYS A 82 -1.83 2.46 -7.19
N LYS A 83 -1.13 1.99 -8.23
CA LYS A 83 -1.78 1.29 -9.35
C LYS A 83 -2.47 0.01 -8.90
N THR A 84 -1.80 -0.77 -8.03
CA THR A 84 -2.35 -2.01 -7.46
C THR A 84 -3.59 -1.74 -6.60
N LEU A 85 -3.57 -0.69 -5.75
CA LEU A 85 -4.69 -0.28 -4.92
C LEU A 85 -5.94 0.01 -5.76
N TYR A 86 -5.79 0.81 -6.81
CA TYR A 86 -6.91 1.20 -7.66
C TYR A 86 -7.44 0.04 -8.50
N GLU A 87 -6.56 -0.82 -9.02
CA GLU A 87 -6.97 -2.01 -9.78
C GLU A 87 -7.73 -3.01 -8.90
N ALA A 88 -7.35 -3.11 -7.62
CA ALA A 88 -8.02 -3.96 -6.64
C ALA A 88 -9.27 -3.29 -5.99
N ASN A 89 -9.62 -2.06 -6.37
CA ASN A 89 -10.71 -1.28 -5.75
C ASN A 89 -10.59 -1.16 -4.22
N GLY A 90 -9.34 -1.09 -3.71
CA GLY A 90 -9.06 -0.98 -2.28
C GLY A 90 -9.09 0.45 -1.76
N VAL A 91 -9.28 0.60 -0.44
CA VAL A 91 -9.14 1.87 0.29
C VAL A 91 -7.72 2.04 0.83
N GLY A 92 -7.05 0.94 1.17
CA GLY A 92 -5.70 0.87 1.68
C GLY A 92 -4.93 -0.32 1.13
N LEU A 93 -3.60 -0.20 1.09
CA LEU A 93 -2.69 -1.28 0.70
C LEU A 93 -1.35 -1.08 1.40
N ALA A 94 -0.92 -2.07 2.19
CA ALA A 94 0.40 -2.10 2.82
C ALA A 94 1.43 -2.82 1.95
N ALA A 95 2.68 -2.36 1.98
CA ALA A 95 3.76 -2.97 1.20
C ALA A 95 3.97 -4.48 1.47
N PRO A 96 3.79 -5.00 2.71
CA PRO A 96 3.82 -6.45 2.93
C PRO A 96 2.82 -7.24 2.10
N GLN A 97 1.66 -6.66 1.74
CA GLN A 97 0.65 -7.34 0.92
C GLN A 97 1.10 -7.57 -0.54
N ILE A 98 2.09 -6.84 -1.01
CA ILE A 98 2.77 -7.06 -2.29
C ILE A 98 4.18 -7.63 -2.11
N ALA A 99 4.38 -8.42 -1.06
CA ALA A 99 5.63 -9.09 -0.71
C ALA A 99 6.84 -8.17 -0.44
N VAL A 100 6.63 -6.88 -0.14
CA VAL A 100 7.68 -5.92 0.20
C VAL A 100 7.66 -5.61 1.70
N SER A 101 8.59 -6.20 2.47
CA SER A 101 8.65 -6.03 3.93
C SER A 101 9.24 -4.66 4.31
N LYS A 102 8.52 -3.57 4.01
CA LYS A 102 8.85 -2.18 4.36
C LYS A 102 7.67 -1.50 5.04
N ARG A 103 7.97 -0.59 5.99
CA ARG A 103 6.95 0.19 6.70
C ARG A 103 6.39 1.29 5.80
N ILE A 104 5.56 0.86 4.85
CA ILE A 104 4.85 1.73 3.91
C ILE A 104 3.44 1.21 3.76
N PHE A 105 2.47 2.10 3.78
CA PHE A 105 1.16 1.84 3.20
C PHE A 105 0.70 3.03 2.37
N VAL A 106 -0.23 2.79 1.47
CA VAL A 106 -0.93 3.81 0.69
C VAL A 106 -2.42 3.74 1.01
N ALA A 107 -3.09 4.88 0.98
CA ALA A 107 -4.53 4.96 1.21
C ALA A 107 -5.17 6.03 0.33
N ASP A 108 -6.42 5.78 -0.07
CA ASP A 108 -7.32 6.74 -0.69
C ASP A 108 -8.75 6.42 -0.22
N ASP A 109 -9.30 7.28 0.64
CA ASP A 109 -10.65 7.13 1.21
C ASP A 109 -11.73 7.77 0.33
N GLY A 110 -11.36 8.30 -0.84
CA GLY A 110 -12.25 9.00 -1.75
C GLY A 110 -12.54 10.45 -1.37
N GLU A 111 -12.20 10.88 -0.15
CA GLU A 111 -12.42 12.25 0.35
C GLU A 111 -11.10 13.02 0.50
N SER A 112 -10.11 12.40 1.15
CA SER A 112 -8.81 13.00 1.43
C SER A 112 -7.84 12.90 0.24
N GLY A 113 -8.15 12.05 -0.74
CA GLY A 113 -7.31 11.72 -1.87
C GLY A 113 -6.17 10.75 -1.52
N PHE A 114 -5.44 10.32 -2.55
CA PHE A 114 -4.35 9.37 -2.41
C PHE A 114 -3.19 9.95 -1.60
N GLU A 115 -2.72 9.19 -0.62
CA GLU A 115 -1.54 9.52 0.17
C GLU A 115 -0.70 8.27 0.50
N ALA A 116 0.63 8.44 0.55
CA ALA A 116 1.58 7.42 0.98
C ALA A 116 2.07 7.74 2.39
N TYR A 117 2.00 6.74 3.27
CA TYR A 117 2.41 6.83 4.66
C TYR A 117 3.67 5.99 4.86
N ILE A 118 4.82 6.64 5.02
CA ILE A 118 6.12 5.98 5.18
C ILE A 118 6.54 6.08 6.65
N ASN A 119 6.97 4.95 7.23
CA ASN A 119 7.30 4.83 8.65
C ASN A 119 6.19 5.39 9.55
N PRO A 120 4.92 4.99 9.36
CA PRO A 120 3.81 5.54 10.11
C PRO A 120 3.84 5.07 11.56
N GLU A 121 3.45 6.00 12.43
CA GLU A 121 3.12 5.77 13.85
C GLU A 121 1.83 6.52 14.14
N TRP A 122 0.87 5.89 14.79
CA TRP A 122 -0.38 6.53 15.15
C TRP A 122 -0.66 6.42 16.64
N GLN A 123 -1.51 7.33 17.13
CA GLN A 123 -2.06 7.33 18.49
C GLN A 123 -3.53 7.73 18.44
N PRO A 124 -4.35 7.34 19.42
CA PRO A 124 -5.73 7.81 19.55
C PRO A 124 -5.81 9.34 19.63
N ASP A 125 -6.88 9.91 19.05
CA ASP A 125 -7.30 11.31 19.24
C ASP A 125 -8.63 11.29 20.01
N GLY A 126 -8.57 10.94 21.29
CA GLY A 126 -9.70 10.66 22.20
C GLY A 126 -9.96 9.17 22.39
N ASP A 127 -10.95 8.85 23.21
CA ASP A 127 -11.24 7.47 23.66
C ASP A 127 -12.41 6.82 22.93
N GLU A 128 -13.01 7.53 21.97
CA GLU A 128 -14.15 7.03 21.21
C GLU A 128 -13.76 5.86 20.33
N MET A 129 -14.52 4.75 20.43
CA MET A 129 -14.34 3.55 19.64
C MET A 129 -15.52 3.38 18.67
N ALA A 130 -15.25 2.80 17.50
CA ALA A 130 -16.25 2.46 16.51
C ALA A 130 -16.05 1.02 16.04
N THR A 131 -17.12 0.21 16.10
CA THR A 131 -17.13 -1.14 15.54
C THR A 131 -17.77 -1.09 14.16
N ASP A 132 -17.08 -1.66 13.17
CA ASP A 132 -17.56 -1.69 11.80
C ASP A 132 -16.93 -2.86 11.04
N SER A 133 -17.52 -3.22 9.90
CA SER A 133 -17.07 -4.32 9.06
C SER A 133 -15.77 -3.96 8.33
N GLU A 134 -14.78 -4.86 8.38
CA GLU A 134 -13.54 -4.77 7.62
C GLU A 134 -13.41 -5.98 6.69
N GLY A 135 -12.88 -5.72 5.49
CA GLY A 135 -12.33 -6.72 4.59
C GLY A 135 -10.84 -6.45 4.36
N CYS A 136 -10.17 -7.37 3.69
CA CYS A 136 -8.75 -7.22 3.37
C CYS A 136 -8.43 -7.89 2.03
N LEU A 137 -7.68 -7.20 1.16
CA LEU A 137 -7.24 -7.73 -0.13
C LEU A 137 -6.40 -9.03 0.02
N SER A 138 -5.72 -9.19 1.15
CA SER A 138 -4.97 -10.41 1.47
C SER A 138 -5.82 -11.53 2.12
N VAL A 139 -7.11 -11.28 2.39
CA VAL A 139 -8.07 -12.26 2.94
C VAL A 139 -9.36 -12.20 2.12
N PRO A 140 -9.33 -12.61 0.85
CA PRO A 140 -10.44 -12.42 -0.07
C PRO A 140 -11.70 -13.17 0.39
N GLY A 141 -12.88 -12.53 0.21
CA GLY A 141 -14.19 -13.11 0.49
C GLY A 141 -14.55 -13.23 1.97
N LEU A 142 -13.69 -12.78 2.90
CA LEU A 142 -13.96 -12.78 4.33
C LEU A 142 -14.02 -11.35 4.86
N PHE A 143 -15.03 -11.08 5.69
CA PHE A 143 -15.23 -9.81 6.37
C PHE A 143 -15.39 -10.07 7.88
N GLY A 144 -15.18 -9.03 8.69
CA GLY A 144 -15.33 -9.16 10.14
C GLY A 144 -15.54 -7.83 10.83
N GLU A 145 -16.32 -7.87 11.92
CA GLU A 145 -16.55 -6.72 12.77
C GLU A 145 -15.31 -6.44 13.61
N VAL A 146 -14.72 -5.25 13.43
CA VAL A 146 -13.51 -4.85 14.15
C VAL A 146 -13.75 -3.53 14.87
N THR A 147 -13.41 -3.50 16.16
CA THR A 147 -13.46 -2.27 16.97
C THR A 147 -12.14 -1.50 16.84
N ARG A 148 -12.25 -0.24 16.43
CA ARG A 148 -11.13 0.67 16.22
C ARG A 148 -11.36 2.01 16.93
N TYR A 149 -10.31 2.78 17.16
CA TYR A 149 -10.47 4.18 17.53
C TYR A 149 -11.15 4.97 16.43
N ALA A 150 -12.19 5.74 16.77
CA ALA A 150 -12.95 6.53 15.81
C ALA A 150 -12.11 7.67 15.19
N ARG A 151 -11.10 8.14 15.96
CA ARG A 151 -10.19 9.20 15.53
C ARG A 151 -8.75 8.86 15.93
N VAL A 152 -7.80 9.16 15.03
CA VAL A 152 -6.37 8.95 15.27
C VAL A 152 -5.56 10.15 14.82
N ILE A 153 -4.38 10.32 15.41
CA ILE A 153 -3.33 11.20 14.93
C ILE A 153 -2.21 10.32 14.42
N VAL A 154 -1.89 10.41 13.11
CA VAL A 154 -0.79 9.68 12.50
C VAL A 154 0.39 10.61 12.23
N ARG A 155 1.61 10.15 12.60
CA ARG A 155 2.89 10.75 12.24
C ARG A 155 3.55 9.85 11.22
N TYR A 156 4.02 10.41 10.12
CA TYR A 156 4.61 9.64 9.02
C TYR A 156 5.59 10.51 8.23
N GLN A 157 6.25 9.92 7.26
CA GLN A 157 7.07 10.63 6.29
C GLN A 157 6.41 10.56 4.91
N ASP A 158 6.48 11.65 4.15
CA ASP A 158 6.07 11.65 2.75
C ASP A 158 7.15 11.02 1.84
N ILE A 159 6.89 10.96 0.53
CA ILE A 159 7.80 10.38 -0.48
C ILE A 159 9.16 11.07 -0.60
N HIS A 160 9.34 12.22 0.06
CA HIS A 160 10.58 12.98 0.14
C HIS A 160 11.27 12.86 1.51
N GLY A 161 10.72 12.04 2.42
CA GLY A 161 11.22 11.90 3.78
C GLY A 161 10.81 13.02 4.73
N LYS A 162 9.97 13.95 4.30
CA LYS A 162 9.49 15.06 5.15
C LYS A 162 8.48 14.53 6.14
N LYS A 163 8.70 14.84 7.43
CA LYS A 163 7.77 14.49 8.51
C LYS A 163 6.45 15.21 8.36
N LYS A 164 5.39 14.46 8.51
CA LYS A 164 3.99 14.90 8.45
C LYS A 164 3.23 14.45 9.69
N VAL A 165 2.20 15.19 10.02
CA VAL A 165 1.21 14.82 11.04
C VAL A 165 -0.17 15.04 10.45
N LYS A 166 -1.05 14.07 10.59
CA LYS A 166 -2.43 14.17 10.11
C LYS A 166 -3.39 13.66 11.18
N LYS A 167 -4.50 14.37 11.37
CA LYS A 167 -5.65 13.89 12.12
C LYS A 167 -6.58 13.19 11.15
N ALA A 168 -7.08 12.03 11.53
CA ALA A 168 -8.00 11.24 10.71
C ALA A 168 -9.19 10.78 11.55
N SER A 169 -10.34 10.64 10.89
CA SER A 169 -11.59 10.12 11.46
C SER A 169 -12.27 9.19 10.47
N GLY A 170 -13.30 8.46 10.91
CA GLY A 170 -14.11 7.61 10.04
C GLY A 170 -13.30 6.56 9.28
N LEU A 171 -13.55 6.43 7.97
CA LEU A 171 -12.92 5.42 7.13
C LEU A 171 -11.39 5.55 7.08
N LEU A 172 -10.87 6.79 6.98
CA LEU A 172 -9.41 6.99 6.97
C LEU A 172 -8.77 6.59 8.29
N ALA A 173 -9.38 6.88 9.44
CA ALA A 173 -8.86 6.46 10.74
C ALA A 173 -8.83 4.94 10.88
N ARG A 174 -9.84 4.24 10.40
CA ARG A 174 -9.92 2.78 10.33
C ARG A 174 -8.83 2.22 9.41
N CYS A 175 -8.71 2.75 8.21
CA CYS A 175 -7.70 2.35 7.23
C CYS A 175 -6.27 2.49 7.79
N ILE A 176 -5.93 3.64 8.40
CA ILE A 176 -4.61 3.85 9.02
C ILE A 176 -4.29 2.77 10.07
N GLN A 177 -5.26 2.38 10.90
CA GLN A 177 -5.09 1.35 11.92
C GLN A 177 -4.94 -0.03 11.27
N HIS A 178 -5.75 -0.34 10.26
CA HIS A 178 -5.71 -1.60 9.50
C HIS A 178 -4.37 -1.77 8.78
N GLU A 179 -3.93 -0.76 8.04
CA GLU A 179 -2.67 -0.83 7.29
C GLU A 179 -1.44 -0.86 8.21
N THR A 180 -1.50 -0.17 9.35
CA THR A 180 -0.43 -0.24 10.35
C THR A 180 -0.36 -1.63 11.00
N ASP A 181 -1.49 -2.31 11.17
CA ASP A 181 -1.50 -3.71 11.63
C ASP A 181 -0.74 -4.61 10.64
N HIS A 182 -0.93 -4.48 9.32
CA HIS A 182 -0.13 -5.19 8.32
C HIS A 182 1.36 -4.94 8.47
N LEU A 183 1.78 -3.71 8.78
CA LEU A 183 3.20 -3.39 9.02
C LEU A 183 3.76 -4.04 10.28
N ASN A 184 2.89 -4.48 11.18
CA ASN A 184 3.24 -5.18 12.42
C ASN A 184 2.99 -6.68 12.35
N GLY A 185 2.66 -7.22 11.16
CA GLY A 185 2.39 -8.65 10.93
C GLY A 185 1.05 -9.14 11.49
N ILE A 186 0.07 -8.24 11.63
CA ILE A 186 -1.26 -8.53 12.16
C ILE A 186 -2.30 -8.42 11.04
N LEU A 187 -3.18 -9.40 10.91
CA LEU A 187 -4.33 -9.36 10.01
C LEU A 187 -5.60 -9.03 10.80
N PHE A 188 -6.58 -8.36 10.14
CA PHE A 188 -7.83 -7.96 10.78
C PHE A 188 -8.60 -9.14 11.41
N ILE A 189 -8.49 -10.34 10.83
CA ILE A 189 -9.12 -11.57 11.34
C ILE A 189 -8.67 -11.94 12.75
N GLU A 190 -7.52 -11.45 13.20
CA GLU A 190 -7.01 -11.66 14.56
C GLU A 190 -7.60 -10.68 15.59
N LYS A 191 -8.25 -9.64 15.10
CA LYS A 191 -8.91 -8.58 15.91
C LYS A 191 -10.43 -8.60 15.77
N ALA A 192 -10.95 -9.30 14.78
CA ALA A 192 -12.37 -9.37 14.52
C ALA A 192 -13.12 -10.08 15.66
N ILE A 193 -14.20 -9.46 16.12
CA ILE A 193 -15.11 -10.04 17.13
C ILE A 193 -16.10 -11.03 16.50
N SER A 194 -16.34 -10.91 15.20
CA SER A 194 -17.11 -11.86 14.40
C SER A 194 -16.58 -11.88 12.97
N LEU A 195 -16.73 -13.01 12.30
CA LEU A 195 -16.34 -13.18 10.89
C LEU A 195 -17.53 -13.67 10.08
N HIS A 196 -17.68 -13.17 8.86
CA HIS A 196 -18.71 -13.57 7.92
C HIS A 196 -18.17 -13.55 6.48
N LYS A 197 -18.79 -14.35 5.62
CA LYS A 197 -18.48 -14.31 4.18
C LYS A 197 -19.10 -13.06 3.57
N GLY A 198 -18.39 -12.43 2.67
CA GLY A 198 -18.91 -11.36 1.84
C GLY A 198 -20.08 -11.82 0.96
N PRO A 199 -20.82 -10.88 0.35
CA PRO A 199 -21.79 -11.23 -0.68
C PRO A 199 -21.08 -12.09 -1.72
N LYS A 200 -21.76 -13.15 -2.18
CA LYS A 200 -21.25 -13.89 -3.34
C LYS A 200 -21.31 -12.95 -4.52
N ASP A 201 -20.20 -12.78 -5.22
CA ASP A 201 -20.23 -12.13 -6.52
C ASP A 201 -21.26 -12.89 -7.35
N GLU A 202 -22.37 -12.21 -7.70
CA GLU A 202 -23.34 -12.78 -8.64
C GLU A 202 -22.64 -12.81 -10.00
N GLU A 203 -22.36 -14.03 -10.49
CA GLU A 203 -21.82 -14.31 -11.82
C GLU A 203 -22.79 -13.86 -12.93
#